data_e845c0c3f779c725982f68468eb2bac3
#
_entry.id   e845c0c3f779c725982f68468eb2bac3
#
_cell.length_a   1.000
_cell.length_b   1.000
_cell.length_c   1.000
_cell.angle_alpha   90.00
_cell.angle_beta   90.00
_cell.angle_gamma   90.00
#
_symmetry.space_group_name_H-M   'P 1'
#
loop_
_entity.id
_entity.type
_entity.pdbx_description
1 polymer ?
#
loop_
_entity_poly.entity_id
_entity_poly.type
_entity_poly.pdbx_seq_one_letter_code
_entity_poly.pdbx_strand_id
1 'polypeptide(L)'
;MESSVVLMLFLVILIGVLDAGQILFFHQFLTERVRSGARYAVVHSFDATAIANVVAFNNPAPAAGTTGLFGLTASMVSVTHSDAGTLSDRVQVKVTGYKMRFLSPWLAGVFTPGPFQSVAPVEGAGLAQ
;
A
#
# COMPACT_ATOMS: atom_id res chain seq x y z
N MET A 1 26.07 33.68 17.57
CA MET A 1 24.82 33.13 18.13
C MET A 1 23.66 33.17 17.12
N GLU A 2 23.42 34.23 16.41
CA GLU A 2 22.34 34.38 15.43
C GLU A 2 22.43 33.36 14.29
N SER A 3 23.59 33.11 13.74
CA SER A 3 23.80 32.14 12.65
C SER A 3 23.46 30.72 13.06
N SER A 4 23.65 30.32 14.31
CA SER A 4 23.31 28.98 14.82
C SER A 4 21.82 28.79 14.92
N VAL A 5 21.07 29.81 15.30
CA VAL A 5 19.61 29.76 15.38
C VAL A 5 19.01 29.66 13.99
N VAL A 6 19.51 30.44 13.04
CA VAL A 6 19.08 30.41 11.64
C VAL A 6 19.34 29.04 11.01
N LEU A 7 20.55 28.49 11.27
CA LEU A 7 20.91 27.15 10.78
C LEU A 7 19.98 26.06 11.36
N MET A 8 19.70 26.13 12.66
CA MET A 8 18.80 25.17 13.32
C MET A 8 17.39 25.23 12.74
N LEU A 9 16.86 26.44 12.54
CA LEU A 9 15.54 26.63 11.92
C LEU A 9 15.50 26.07 10.50
N PHE A 10 16.55 26.35 9.72
CA PHE A 10 16.70 25.81 8.37
C PHE A 10 16.70 24.28 8.34
N LEU A 11 17.45 23.63 9.23
CA LEU A 11 17.49 22.17 9.33
C LEU A 11 16.14 21.57 9.72
N VAL A 12 15.40 22.18 10.63
CA VAL A 12 14.06 21.73 11.03
C VAL A 12 13.10 21.78 9.84
N ILE A 13 13.12 22.89 9.08
CA ILE A 13 12.30 23.04 7.88
C ILE A 13 12.69 22.01 6.81
N LEU A 14 13.99 21.81 6.59
CA LEU A 14 14.50 20.84 5.62
C LEU A 14 14.04 19.42 5.94
N ILE A 15 14.15 18.98 7.20
CA ILE A 15 13.67 17.67 7.65
C ILE A 15 12.16 17.57 7.45
N GLY A 16 11.39 18.60 7.78
CA GLY A 16 9.95 18.63 7.57
C GLY A 16 9.54 18.46 6.09
N VAL A 17 10.27 19.10 5.18
CA VAL A 17 10.04 18.94 3.72
C VAL A 17 10.37 17.52 3.26
N LEU A 18 11.44 16.92 3.77
CA LEU A 18 11.79 15.53 3.45
C LEU A 18 10.73 14.55 3.95
N ASP A 19 10.22 14.72 5.16
CA ASP A 19 9.16 13.89 5.71
C ASP A 19 7.85 14.04 4.92
N ALA A 20 7.48 15.25 4.52
CA ALA A 20 6.34 15.48 3.64
C ALA A 20 6.49 14.78 2.29
N GLY A 21 7.68 14.84 1.69
CA GLY A 21 8.01 14.11 0.47
C GLY A 21 7.86 12.59 0.64
N GLN A 22 8.31 12.04 1.76
CA GLN A 22 8.15 10.62 2.08
C GLN A 22 6.67 10.22 2.17
N ILE A 23 5.83 11.01 2.83
CA ILE A 23 4.39 10.74 2.94
C ILE A 23 3.75 10.62 1.56
N LEU A 24 4.00 11.58 0.68
CA LEU A 24 3.48 11.57 -0.70
C LEU A 24 3.98 10.37 -1.49
N PHE A 25 5.27 10.05 -1.38
CA PHE A 25 5.87 8.91 -2.05
C PHE A 25 5.23 7.58 -1.60
N PHE A 26 5.09 7.37 -0.30
CA PHE A 26 4.45 6.18 0.25
C PHE A 26 2.98 6.07 -0.13
N HIS A 27 2.26 7.19 -0.13
CA HIS A 27 0.87 7.21 -0.56
C HIS A 27 0.74 6.74 -2.02
N GLN A 28 1.57 7.25 -2.90
CA GLN A 28 1.59 6.85 -4.31
C GLN A 28 1.98 5.37 -4.45
N PHE A 29 3.03 4.96 -3.76
CA PHE A 29 3.51 3.58 -3.78
C PHE A 29 2.43 2.59 -3.33
N LEU A 30 1.80 2.80 -2.19
CA LEU A 30 0.75 1.92 -1.67
C LEU A 30 -0.49 1.90 -2.58
N THR A 31 -0.88 3.05 -3.11
CA THR A 31 -2.00 3.15 -4.07
C THR A 31 -1.72 2.32 -5.32
N GLU A 32 -0.52 2.40 -5.87
CA GLU A 32 -0.13 1.63 -7.06
C GLU A 32 -0.08 0.13 -6.76
N ARG A 33 0.43 -0.27 -5.60
CA ARG A 33 0.46 -1.67 -5.18
C ARG A 33 -0.93 -2.27 -5.04
N VAL A 34 -1.84 -1.55 -4.41
CA VAL A 34 -3.23 -2.00 -4.24
C VAL A 34 -3.93 -2.11 -5.61
N ARG A 35 -3.70 -1.18 -6.52
CA ARG A 35 -4.19 -1.26 -7.90
C ARG A 35 -3.62 -2.45 -8.66
N SER A 36 -2.33 -2.72 -8.52
CA SER A 36 -1.68 -3.88 -9.14
C SER A 36 -2.29 -5.20 -8.64
N GLY A 37 -2.53 -5.33 -7.34
CA GLY A 37 -3.22 -6.48 -6.77
C GLY A 37 -4.65 -6.65 -7.28
N ALA A 38 -5.39 -5.55 -7.38
CA ALA A 38 -6.76 -5.56 -7.92
C ALA A 38 -6.78 -5.98 -9.41
N ARG A 39 -5.84 -5.49 -10.21
CA ARG A 39 -5.68 -5.93 -11.61
C ARG A 39 -5.36 -7.42 -11.72
N TYR A 40 -4.45 -7.90 -10.88
CA TYR A 40 -4.12 -9.32 -10.85
C TYR A 40 -5.34 -10.19 -10.55
N ALA A 41 -6.17 -9.76 -9.60
CA ALA A 41 -7.39 -10.46 -9.21
C ALA A 41 -8.43 -10.57 -10.34
N VAL A 42 -8.47 -9.60 -11.25
CA VAL A 42 -9.42 -9.60 -12.40
C VAL A 42 -8.95 -10.53 -13.51
N VAL A 43 -7.64 -10.68 -13.70
CA VAL A 43 -7.05 -11.42 -14.85
C VAL A 43 -6.80 -12.90 -14.51
N HIS A 44 -6.69 -13.24 -13.23
CA HIS A 44 -6.39 -14.60 -12.78
C HIS A 44 -7.55 -15.16 -11.96
N SER A 45 -7.58 -16.48 -11.78
CA SER A 45 -8.50 -17.11 -10.83
C SER A 45 -8.30 -16.51 -9.43
N PHE A 46 -9.39 -16.31 -8.71
CA PHE A 46 -9.33 -15.69 -7.38
C PHE A 46 -8.51 -16.54 -6.41
N ASP A 47 -7.40 -15.99 -5.96
CA ASP A 47 -6.56 -16.52 -4.89
C ASP A 47 -6.11 -15.34 -4.00
N ALA A 48 -6.73 -15.26 -2.82
CA ALA A 48 -6.45 -14.19 -1.87
C ALA A 48 -4.96 -14.13 -1.47
N THR A 49 -4.30 -15.28 -1.37
CA THR A 49 -2.88 -15.36 -1.01
C THR A 49 -1.99 -14.83 -2.14
N ALA A 50 -2.25 -15.25 -3.37
CA ALA A 50 -1.50 -14.75 -4.54
C ALA A 50 -1.70 -13.24 -4.73
N ILE A 51 -2.92 -12.74 -4.56
CA ILE A 51 -3.24 -11.30 -4.64
C ILE A 51 -2.48 -10.52 -3.55
N ALA A 52 -2.52 -10.99 -2.30
CA ALA A 52 -1.80 -10.36 -1.20
C ALA A 52 -0.27 -10.33 -1.44
N ASN A 53 0.27 -11.41 -2.00
CA ASN A 53 1.68 -11.50 -2.37
C ASN A 53 2.05 -10.51 -3.50
N VAL A 54 1.20 -10.35 -4.51
CA VAL A 54 1.42 -9.37 -5.58
C VAL A 54 1.45 -7.95 -5.01
N VAL A 55 0.57 -7.62 -4.08
CA VAL A 55 0.58 -6.31 -3.42
C VAL A 55 1.87 -6.10 -2.63
N ALA A 56 2.24 -7.08 -1.79
CA ALA A 56 3.39 -6.94 -0.90
C ALA A 56 4.74 -7.05 -1.63
N PHE A 57 4.87 -8.01 -2.52
CA PHE A 57 6.16 -8.43 -3.11
C PHE A 57 6.24 -8.21 -4.62
N ASN A 58 5.15 -7.82 -5.27
CA ASN A 58 5.03 -7.78 -6.74
C ASN A 58 5.27 -9.14 -7.42
N ASN A 59 5.01 -10.21 -6.69
CA ASN A 59 5.18 -11.59 -7.14
C ASN A 59 4.09 -12.45 -6.49
N PRO A 60 3.29 -13.22 -7.25
CA PRO A 60 2.24 -14.07 -6.68
C PRO A 60 2.78 -15.23 -5.83
N ALA A 61 4.01 -15.67 -6.12
CA ALA A 61 4.68 -16.78 -5.41
C ALA A 61 6.10 -16.35 -5.00
N PRO A 62 6.26 -15.50 -3.98
CA PRO A 62 7.57 -15.06 -3.51
C PRO A 62 8.32 -16.22 -2.86
N ALA A 63 9.64 -16.20 -2.98
CA ALA A 63 10.49 -17.16 -2.26
C ALA A 63 10.37 -16.95 -0.74
N ALA A 64 10.58 -18.02 0.02
CA ALA A 64 10.58 -17.95 1.47
C ALA A 64 11.61 -16.92 1.97
N GLY A 65 11.20 -16.05 2.90
CA GLY A 65 12.05 -14.99 3.43
C GLY A 65 12.11 -13.72 2.60
N THR A 66 11.32 -13.61 1.50
CA THR A 66 11.23 -12.36 0.74
C THR A 66 10.64 -11.25 1.62
N THR A 67 11.33 -10.12 1.68
CA THR A 67 10.84 -8.92 2.38
C THR A 67 10.21 -7.96 1.36
N GLY A 68 9.03 -7.46 1.68
CA GLY A 68 8.38 -6.44 0.88
C GLY A 68 9.10 -5.09 0.97
N LEU A 69 8.94 -4.28 -0.05
CA LEU A 69 9.49 -2.94 -0.08
C LEU A 69 8.95 -2.13 1.12
N PHE A 70 9.83 -1.42 1.81
CA PHE A 70 9.50 -0.61 3.00
C PHE A 70 8.83 -1.38 4.15
N GLY A 71 9.05 -2.68 4.25
CA GLY A 71 8.46 -3.50 5.30
C GLY A 71 7.00 -3.88 5.10
N LEU A 72 6.47 -3.72 3.88
CA LEU A 72 5.14 -4.21 3.53
C LEU A 72 5.13 -5.74 3.55
N THR A 73 4.14 -6.33 4.22
CA THR A 73 3.97 -7.77 4.33
C THR A 73 2.60 -8.20 3.83
N ALA A 74 2.47 -9.43 3.36
CA ALA A 74 1.18 -9.96 2.90
C ALA A 74 0.12 -9.97 4.01
N SER A 75 0.51 -10.07 5.28
CA SER A 75 -0.41 -10.00 6.43
C SER A 75 -1.07 -8.64 6.62
N MET A 76 -0.50 -7.57 6.07
CA MET A 76 -1.09 -6.22 6.06
C MET A 76 -2.13 -6.03 4.96
N VAL A 77 -2.21 -6.98 4.03
CA VAL A 77 -3.11 -6.94 2.87
C VAL A 77 -4.34 -7.78 3.17
N SER A 78 -5.50 -7.15 3.13
CA SER A 78 -6.80 -7.83 3.23
C SER A 78 -7.44 -7.85 1.84
N VAL A 79 -7.82 -9.04 1.40
CA VAL A 79 -8.50 -9.25 0.12
C VAL A 79 -9.90 -9.78 0.40
N THR A 80 -10.90 -9.08 -0.08
CA THR A 80 -12.31 -9.47 0.08
C THR A 80 -12.93 -9.66 -1.29
N HIS A 81 -13.59 -10.79 -1.50
CA HIS A 81 -14.35 -11.08 -2.69
C HIS A 81 -15.84 -11.03 -2.34
N SER A 82 -16.58 -10.13 -2.97
CA SER A 82 -18.00 -9.91 -2.72
C SER A 82 -18.79 -10.26 -3.96
N ASP A 83 -19.98 -10.84 -3.74
CA ASP A 83 -20.94 -11.16 -4.80
C ASP A 83 -20.39 -12.04 -5.93
N ALA A 84 -19.52 -12.99 -5.58
CA ALA A 84 -18.86 -13.91 -6.50
C ALA A 84 -19.87 -14.60 -7.44
N GLY A 85 -19.61 -14.53 -8.75
CA GLY A 85 -20.45 -15.13 -9.77
C GLY A 85 -21.74 -14.36 -10.10
N THR A 86 -21.90 -13.14 -9.62
CA THR A 86 -23.01 -12.25 -9.96
C THR A 86 -22.56 -11.09 -10.84
N LEU A 87 -23.50 -10.31 -11.38
CA LEU A 87 -23.20 -9.09 -12.14
C LEU A 87 -22.55 -7.98 -11.28
N SER A 88 -22.57 -8.14 -9.97
CA SER A 88 -21.98 -7.23 -9.00
C SER A 88 -20.67 -7.76 -8.41
N ASP A 89 -20.08 -8.77 -9.03
CA ASP A 89 -18.84 -9.39 -8.57
C ASP A 89 -17.70 -8.36 -8.48
N ARG A 90 -17.09 -8.25 -7.30
CA ARG A 90 -16.02 -7.29 -7.04
C ARG A 90 -14.99 -7.87 -6.09
N VAL A 91 -13.74 -7.56 -6.38
CA VAL A 91 -12.63 -7.82 -5.49
C VAL A 91 -12.17 -6.49 -4.86
N GLN A 92 -12.16 -6.45 -3.55
CA GLN A 92 -11.62 -5.34 -2.77
C GLN A 92 -10.28 -5.74 -2.19
N VAL A 93 -9.27 -4.95 -2.49
CA VAL A 93 -7.94 -5.08 -1.92
C VAL A 93 -7.68 -3.89 -1.01
N LYS A 94 -7.30 -4.15 0.23
CA LYS A 94 -7.08 -3.16 1.27
C LYS A 94 -5.78 -3.41 2.01
N VAL A 95 -4.97 -2.37 2.17
CA VAL A 95 -3.77 -2.41 3.02
C VAL A 95 -4.07 -1.68 4.33
N THR A 96 -3.82 -2.36 5.45
CA THR A 96 -4.05 -1.84 6.80
C THR A 96 -2.85 -2.11 7.69
N GLY A 97 -2.70 -1.31 8.74
CA GLY A 97 -1.65 -1.52 9.74
C GLY A 97 -0.24 -1.17 9.29
N TYR A 98 -0.09 -0.51 8.14
CA TYR A 98 1.21 -0.04 7.68
C TYR A 98 1.70 1.11 8.57
N LYS A 99 2.93 1.00 9.07
CA LYS A 99 3.57 2.02 9.91
C LYS A 99 4.66 2.71 9.13
N MET A 100 4.51 4.01 8.93
CA MET A 100 5.56 4.83 8.34
C MET A 100 6.65 5.16 9.37
N ARG A 101 7.89 5.12 8.93
CA ARG A 101 9.03 5.61 9.72
C ARG A 101 9.42 6.98 9.19
N PHE A 102 9.37 7.97 10.07
CA PHE A 102 9.74 9.34 9.78
C PHE A 102 11.18 9.61 10.22
N LEU A 103 11.81 10.58 9.56
CA LEU A 103 13.12 11.10 9.95
C LEU A 103 13.00 11.98 11.19
N SER A 104 11.90 12.72 11.31
CA SER A 104 11.64 13.58 12.46
C SER A 104 11.03 12.81 13.62
N PRO A 105 11.61 12.85 14.81
CA PRO A 105 11.09 12.12 15.98
C PRO A 105 9.74 12.66 16.47
N TRP A 106 9.39 13.90 16.16
CA TRP A 106 8.12 14.52 16.58
C TRP A 106 6.93 14.13 15.68
N LEU A 107 7.16 13.68 14.44
CA LEU A 107 6.09 13.22 13.52
C LEU A 107 5.75 11.74 13.71
N ALA A 108 6.66 10.96 14.27
CA ALA A 108 6.50 9.51 14.41
C ALA A 108 5.29 9.06 15.25
N GLY A 109 4.75 9.93 16.10
CA GLY A 109 3.57 9.66 16.93
C GLY A 109 2.26 10.28 16.42
N VAL A 110 2.32 11.12 15.40
CA VAL A 110 1.19 11.98 14.99
C VAL A 110 0.50 11.49 13.73
N PHE A 111 1.21 10.74 12.88
CA PHE A 111 0.67 10.34 11.58
C PHE A 111 0.47 8.82 11.48
N THR A 112 -0.79 8.42 11.48
CA THR A 112 -1.20 7.05 11.12
C THR A 112 -1.84 7.12 9.74
N PRO A 113 -1.23 6.53 8.71
CA PRO A 113 -1.85 6.52 7.39
C PRO A 113 -3.17 5.77 7.45
N GLY A 114 -4.18 6.34 6.79
CA GLY A 114 -5.48 5.68 6.62
C GLY A 114 -5.36 4.40 5.80
N PRO A 115 -6.41 3.59 5.74
CA PRO A 115 -6.41 2.39 4.93
C PRO A 115 -6.34 2.75 3.44
N PHE A 116 -5.43 2.10 2.72
CA PHE A 116 -5.36 2.17 1.26
C PHE A 116 -6.22 1.06 0.70
N GLN A 117 -7.18 1.40 -0.17
CA GLN A 117 -8.09 0.42 -0.74
C GLN A 117 -8.31 0.67 -2.23
N SER A 118 -8.48 -0.40 -2.99
CA SER A 118 -8.94 -0.39 -4.36
C SER A 118 -10.01 -1.45 -4.53
N VAL A 119 -11.05 -1.13 -5.28
CA VAL A 119 -12.12 -2.04 -5.63
C VAL A 119 -12.09 -2.18 -7.15
N ALA A 120 -12.02 -3.40 -7.63
CA ALA A 120 -12.11 -3.71 -9.04
C ALA A 120 -13.33 -4.62 -9.29
N PRO A 121 -14.17 -4.27 -10.27
CA PRO A 121 -15.20 -5.20 -10.73
C PRO A 121 -14.53 -6.36 -11.46
N VAL A 122 -15.00 -7.56 -11.22
CA VAL A 122 -14.60 -8.74 -11.98
C VAL A 122 -15.51 -8.81 -13.20
N GLU A 123 -15.08 -8.18 -14.30
CA GLU A 123 -15.86 -8.21 -15.53
C GLU A 123 -15.75 -9.57 -16.20
N GLY A 124 -16.88 -10.27 -16.30
CA GLY A 124 -17.09 -11.27 -17.33
C GLY A 124 -16.47 -12.64 -17.14
N ALA A 125 -16.08 -13.04 -15.93
CA ALA A 125 -15.73 -14.44 -15.67
C ALA A 125 -16.95 -15.40 -15.77
N GLY A 126 -18.14 -14.87 -16.05
CA GLY A 126 -19.40 -15.62 -16.11
C GLY A 126 -19.96 -15.85 -17.51
N LEU A 127 -19.29 -15.44 -18.57
CA LEU A 127 -19.78 -15.63 -19.94
C LEU A 127 -18.92 -16.59 -20.77
N ALA A 128 -18.33 -17.59 -20.15
CA ALA A 128 -17.93 -18.79 -20.87
C ALA A 128 -19.17 -19.67 -21.00
N GLN A 129 -19.80 -19.56 -22.13
CA GLN A 129 -20.79 -20.53 -22.58
C GLN A 129 -20.14 -21.89 -22.80
#